data_7228402c0245bfea40454b65f41cdc71
#
_entry.id   7228402c0245bfea40454b65f41cdc71
#
_cell.length_a   1.000
_cell.length_b   1.000
_cell.length_c   1.000
_cell.angle_alpha   90.00
_cell.angle_beta   90.00
_cell.angle_gamma   90.00
#
_symmetry.space_group_name_H-M   'P 1'
#
loop_
_entity.id
_entity.type
_entity.pdbx_description
1 polymer ?
#
loop_
_entity_poly.entity_id
_entity_poly.type
_entity_poly.pdbx_seq_one_letter_code
_entity_poly.pdbx_strand_id
1 'polypeptide(L)'
;GVRDELSQKLAQDYGYPVTQHCTPAAVFLNGEYYGYSWVHENYNEDYLATYFGGNKDNYEIVSNIEDADEGSERALEDYGKLYAYYDRDLTDDSTFAEYCGLVDIDNLMQYYCMQVFIANKDWPGNNYKAFRYYPSEGEEITSEFQDGRWRFMFFDAEYAWSLYGERPNADTLRDLLSGTHMSGESKALIALLAREDMREKFAATMSALTA
;
A
#
# COMPACT_ATOMS: atom_id res chain seq x y z
N GLY A 1 -15.78 -7.31 12.07
CA GLY A 1 -16.38 -6.58 10.95
C GLY A 1 -16.19 -7.30 9.63
N VAL A 2 -16.56 -6.67 8.55
CA VAL A 2 -16.39 -7.19 7.19
C VAL A 2 -15.79 -6.11 6.26
N ARG A 3 -15.33 -4.99 6.82
CA ARG A 3 -14.86 -3.85 6.02
C ARG A 3 -13.52 -4.14 5.38
N ASP A 4 -12.59 -4.65 6.17
CA ASP A 4 -11.27 -5.01 5.66
C ASP A 4 -11.38 -6.12 4.61
N GLU A 5 -12.13 -7.19 4.91
CA GLU A 5 -12.33 -8.31 3.98
C GLU A 5 -13.00 -7.88 2.66
N LEU A 6 -13.98 -6.95 2.75
CA LEU A 6 -14.59 -6.37 1.56
C LEU A 6 -13.58 -5.56 0.76
N SER A 7 -12.75 -4.78 1.44
CA SER A 7 -11.72 -3.96 0.80
C SER A 7 -10.63 -4.82 0.16
N GLN A 8 -10.18 -5.88 0.84
CA GLN A 8 -9.24 -6.86 0.29
C GLN A 8 -9.82 -7.55 -0.94
N LYS A 9 -11.07 -8.00 -0.87
CA LYS A 9 -11.75 -8.64 -2.01
C LYS A 9 -11.89 -7.69 -3.20
N LEU A 10 -12.24 -6.43 -2.94
CA LEU A 10 -12.31 -5.42 -3.99
C LEU A 10 -10.97 -5.17 -4.65
N ALA A 11 -9.90 -5.07 -3.85
CA ALA A 11 -8.54 -4.91 -4.35
C ALA A 11 -8.10 -6.10 -5.22
N GLN A 12 -8.44 -7.33 -4.81
CA GLN A 12 -8.18 -8.54 -5.60
C GLN A 12 -8.95 -8.54 -6.93
N ASP A 13 -10.23 -8.20 -6.89
CA ASP A 13 -11.06 -8.15 -8.09
C ASP A 13 -10.61 -7.07 -9.08
N TYR A 14 -10.09 -5.97 -8.56
CA TYR A 14 -9.44 -4.92 -9.35
C TYR A 14 -8.08 -5.36 -9.93
N GLY A 15 -7.47 -6.41 -9.37
CA GLY A 15 -6.15 -6.91 -9.78
C GLY A 15 -4.99 -6.23 -9.08
N TYR A 16 -5.21 -5.65 -7.90
CA TYR A 16 -4.10 -5.16 -7.08
C TYR A 16 -3.25 -6.34 -6.59
N PRO A 17 -1.92 -6.33 -6.81
CA PRO A 17 -1.14 -7.54 -6.66
C PRO A 17 -0.82 -7.92 -5.20
N VAL A 18 -0.89 -6.97 -4.26
CA VAL A 18 -0.43 -7.19 -2.87
C VAL A 18 -1.61 -7.05 -1.91
N THR A 19 -2.37 -8.11 -1.78
CA THR A 19 -3.60 -8.21 -0.98
C THR A 19 -3.56 -9.43 -0.07
N GLN A 20 -4.35 -9.44 0.99
CA GLN A 20 -4.50 -10.60 1.88
C GLN A 20 -5.73 -11.41 1.50
N HIS A 21 -5.56 -12.70 1.24
CA HIS A 21 -6.70 -13.60 1.22
C HIS A 21 -7.21 -13.82 2.64
N CYS A 22 -8.53 -13.87 2.79
CA CYS A 22 -9.17 -14.09 4.06
C CYS A 22 -10.26 -15.18 3.96
N THR A 23 -10.39 -15.95 5.02
CA THR A 23 -11.37 -17.04 5.11
C THR A 23 -12.16 -16.93 6.41
N PRO A 24 -13.50 -17.01 6.36
CA PRO A 24 -14.32 -17.01 7.56
C PRO A 24 -14.10 -18.27 8.39
N ALA A 25 -14.06 -18.11 9.71
CA ALA A 25 -13.85 -19.22 10.65
C ALA A 25 -14.78 -19.13 11.85
N ALA A 26 -15.37 -20.25 12.25
CA ALA A 26 -16.05 -20.38 13.52
C ALA A 26 -15.02 -20.63 14.63
N VAL A 27 -15.06 -19.84 15.68
CA VAL A 27 -14.14 -19.93 16.81
C VAL A 27 -14.82 -20.64 17.97
N PHE A 28 -14.14 -21.64 18.55
CA PHE A 28 -14.56 -22.36 19.74
C PHE A 28 -13.49 -22.21 20.82
N LEU A 29 -13.89 -21.87 22.03
CA LEU A 29 -13.04 -21.85 23.21
C LEU A 29 -13.45 -22.95 24.15
N ASN A 30 -12.53 -23.84 24.53
CA ASN A 30 -12.80 -24.99 25.40
C ASN A 30 -14.00 -25.85 24.95
N GLY A 31 -14.25 -25.93 23.64
CA GLY A 31 -15.36 -26.69 23.07
C GLY A 31 -16.70 -25.94 22.97
N GLU A 32 -16.78 -24.72 23.49
CA GLU A 32 -17.97 -23.88 23.37
C GLU A 32 -17.83 -22.87 22.21
N TYR A 33 -18.88 -22.66 21.46
CA TYR A 33 -18.89 -21.69 20.37
C TYR A 33 -18.71 -20.28 20.94
N TYR A 34 -17.61 -19.63 20.55
CA TYR A 34 -17.26 -18.29 21.01
C TYR A 34 -17.72 -17.21 20.03
N GLY A 35 -17.71 -17.51 18.74
CA GLY A 35 -18.09 -16.55 17.74
C GLY A 35 -17.54 -16.86 16.36
N TYR A 36 -17.50 -15.83 15.55
CA TYR A 36 -17.02 -15.85 14.17
C TYR A 36 -15.87 -14.88 14.02
N SER A 37 -14.85 -15.27 13.26
CA SER A 37 -13.70 -14.47 12.96
C SER A 37 -13.25 -14.69 11.51
N TRP A 38 -12.29 -13.91 11.07
CA TRP A 38 -11.59 -14.09 9.81
C TRP A 38 -10.16 -14.57 10.07
N VAL A 39 -9.70 -15.47 9.24
CA VAL A 39 -8.30 -15.87 9.14
C VAL A 39 -7.72 -15.17 7.93
N HIS A 40 -6.72 -14.34 8.14
CA HIS A 40 -6.02 -13.59 7.11
C HIS A 40 -4.65 -14.19 6.84
N GLU A 41 -4.17 -14.06 5.61
CA GLU A 41 -2.74 -14.22 5.34
C GLU A 41 -1.94 -13.19 6.12
N ASN A 42 -0.76 -13.58 6.57
CA ASN A 42 0.16 -12.66 7.23
C ASN A 42 1.17 -12.11 6.23
N TYR A 43 1.33 -10.80 6.22
CA TYR A 43 2.38 -10.15 5.43
C TYR A 43 3.72 -10.32 6.11
N ASN A 44 4.54 -11.18 5.54
CA ASN A 44 5.92 -11.42 5.90
C ASN A 44 6.74 -11.81 4.66
N GLU A 45 8.01 -12.09 4.84
CA GLU A 45 8.91 -12.48 3.77
C GLU A 45 8.51 -13.81 3.09
N ASP A 46 7.90 -14.74 3.83
CA ASP A 46 7.40 -16.01 3.27
C ASP A 46 6.21 -15.77 2.33
N TYR A 47 5.31 -14.82 2.67
CA TYR A 47 4.22 -14.39 1.81
C TYR A 47 4.77 -13.82 0.50
N LEU A 48 5.71 -12.88 0.60
CA LEU A 48 6.28 -12.21 -0.59
C LEU A 48 7.00 -13.20 -1.51
N ALA A 49 7.81 -14.10 -0.94
CA ALA A 49 8.50 -15.13 -1.72
C ALA A 49 7.53 -16.14 -2.35
N THR A 50 6.41 -16.45 -1.69
CA THR A 50 5.38 -17.36 -2.21
C THR A 50 4.67 -16.78 -3.43
N TYR A 51 4.31 -15.48 -3.39
CA TYR A 51 3.56 -14.85 -4.48
C TYR A 51 4.44 -14.29 -5.59
N PHE A 52 5.65 -13.81 -5.26
CA PHE A 52 6.50 -13.07 -6.20
C PHE A 52 7.82 -13.75 -6.51
N GLY A 53 8.10 -14.90 -5.89
CA GLY A 53 9.34 -15.66 -6.10
C GLY A 53 10.54 -15.04 -5.38
N GLY A 54 11.74 -15.49 -5.76
CA GLY A 54 13.00 -15.03 -5.16
C GLY A 54 13.31 -15.64 -3.80
N ASN A 55 14.42 -15.21 -3.21
CA ASN A 55 14.81 -15.63 -1.87
C ASN A 55 14.07 -14.78 -0.83
N LYS A 56 13.35 -15.42 0.09
CA LYS A 56 12.61 -14.72 1.13
C LYS A 56 13.47 -13.79 1.98
N ASP A 57 14.71 -14.17 2.25
CA ASP A 57 15.65 -13.40 3.08
C ASP A 57 16.09 -12.07 2.41
N ASN A 58 15.73 -11.87 1.14
CA ASN A 58 15.98 -10.65 0.38
C ASN A 58 14.79 -9.68 0.39
N TYR A 59 13.63 -10.08 0.93
CA TYR A 59 12.50 -9.18 1.13
C TYR A 59 12.60 -8.47 2.47
N GLU A 60 12.33 -7.19 2.48
CA GLU A 60 12.26 -6.37 3.66
C GLU A 60 10.98 -5.54 3.66
N ILE A 61 10.28 -5.47 4.80
CA ILE A 61 8.99 -4.78 4.96
C ILE A 61 9.14 -3.65 5.97
N VAL A 62 8.65 -2.48 5.63
CA VAL A 62 8.57 -1.31 6.52
C VAL A 62 7.10 -0.99 6.79
N SER A 63 6.78 -0.73 8.04
CA SER A 63 5.46 -0.32 8.51
C SER A 63 5.52 1.07 9.11
N ASN A 64 4.58 1.93 8.73
CA ASN A 64 4.41 3.26 9.34
C ASN A 64 5.71 4.09 9.46
N ILE A 65 6.67 3.91 8.55
CA ILE A 65 7.98 4.58 8.45
C ILE A 65 8.93 4.36 9.64
N GLU A 66 8.43 3.97 10.77
CA GLU A 66 9.18 3.89 12.03
C GLU A 66 9.53 2.47 12.43
N ASP A 67 8.93 1.46 11.77
CA ASP A 67 9.06 0.07 12.12
C ASP A 67 9.54 -0.77 10.93
N ALA A 68 10.66 -1.44 11.10
CA ALA A 68 11.13 -2.49 10.21
C ALA A 68 10.48 -3.81 10.63
N ASP A 69 9.24 -4.03 10.22
CA ASP A 69 8.38 -5.14 10.61
C ASP A 69 9.05 -6.51 10.36
N GLU A 70 9.27 -6.85 9.11
CA GLU A 70 10.10 -7.96 8.64
C GLU A 70 11.28 -7.38 7.84
N GLY A 71 12.08 -6.51 8.46
CA GLY A 71 13.11 -5.74 7.79
C GLY A 71 14.26 -5.34 8.70
N SER A 72 15.22 -4.65 8.13
CA SER A 72 16.44 -4.20 8.77
C SER A 72 16.50 -2.68 8.92
N GLU A 73 17.49 -2.19 9.69
CA GLU A 73 17.82 -0.76 9.72
C GLU A 73 18.11 -0.20 8.32
N ARG A 74 18.66 -1.03 7.41
CA ARG A 74 18.89 -0.67 6.01
C ARG A 74 17.57 -0.34 5.29
N ALA A 75 16.54 -1.16 5.51
CA ALA A 75 15.22 -0.91 4.90
C ALA A 75 14.63 0.41 5.38
N LEU A 76 14.72 0.70 6.68
CA LEU A 76 14.27 1.98 7.24
C LEU A 76 15.05 3.17 6.66
N GLU A 77 16.38 3.06 6.54
CA GLU A 77 17.20 4.09 5.90
C GLU A 77 16.79 4.32 4.43
N ASP A 78 16.60 3.26 3.67
CA ASP A 78 16.25 3.35 2.26
C ASP A 78 14.82 3.86 2.06
N TYR A 79 13.87 3.48 2.94
CA TYR A 79 12.54 4.06 2.94
C TYR A 79 12.56 5.54 3.31
N GLY A 80 13.41 5.93 4.25
CA GLY A 80 13.65 7.34 4.59
C GLY A 80 14.14 8.17 3.40
N LYS A 81 14.98 7.59 2.51
CA LYS A 81 15.39 8.24 1.26
C LYS A 81 14.23 8.44 0.30
N LEU A 82 13.34 7.44 0.15
CA LEU A 82 12.10 7.60 -0.62
C LEU A 82 11.24 8.71 -0.04
N TYR A 83 11.06 8.70 1.27
CA TYR A 83 10.25 9.68 1.99
C TYR A 83 10.75 11.12 1.81
N ALA A 84 12.06 11.30 1.69
CA ALA A 84 12.67 12.61 1.45
C ALA A 84 12.27 13.24 0.09
N TYR A 85 11.84 12.44 -0.88
CA TYR A 85 11.33 12.94 -2.16
C TYR A 85 9.97 13.64 -2.04
N TYR A 86 9.21 13.40 -0.98
CA TYR A 86 7.89 14.00 -0.78
C TYR A 86 7.95 15.51 -0.52
N ASP A 87 9.11 16.03 -0.14
CA ASP A 87 9.36 17.47 0.02
C ASP A 87 10.16 18.07 -1.18
N ARG A 88 10.43 17.26 -2.23
CA ARG A 88 11.10 17.70 -3.47
C ARG A 88 10.10 18.03 -4.56
N ASP A 89 10.54 18.82 -5.52
CA ASP A 89 9.74 19.16 -6.71
C ASP A 89 9.75 18.00 -7.71
N LEU A 90 8.69 17.19 -7.71
CA LEU A 90 8.51 16.12 -8.69
C LEU A 90 8.02 16.61 -10.06
N THR A 91 7.79 17.91 -10.24
CA THR A 91 7.51 18.47 -11.60
C THR A 91 8.79 18.58 -12.43
N ASP A 92 9.94 18.56 -11.79
CA ASP A 92 11.23 18.41 -12.48
C ASP A 92 11.42 16.97 -12.96
N ASP A 93 11.62 16.80 -14.27
CA ASP A 93 11.70 15.48 -14.90
C ASP A 93 12.86 14.63 -14.40
N SER A 94 14.01 15.25 -14.05
CA SER A 94 15.16 14.52 -13.49
C SER A 94 14.84 13.98 -12.10
N THR A 95 14.28 14.81 -11.24
CA THR A 95 13.85 14.44 -9.89
C THR A 95 12.75 13.36 -9.93
N PHE A 96 11.81 13.49 -10.86
CA PHE A 96 10.77 12.48 -11.06
C PHE A 96 11.33 11.14 -11.56
N ALA A 97 12.29 11.17 -12.49
CA ALA A 97 12.94 9.94 -12.97
C ALA A 97 13.72 9.23 -11.85
N GLU A 98 14.41 9.96 -10.98
CA GLU A 98 15.06 9.40 -9.79
C GLU A 98 14.03 8.74 -8.86
N TYR A 99 12.91 9.42 -8.60
CA TYR A 99 11.82 8.89 -7.77
C TYR A 99 11.23 7.60 -8.34
N CYS A 100 10.96 7.54 -9.66
CA CYS A 100 10.49 6.34 -10.35
C CYS A 100 11.48 5.16 -10.28
N GLY A 101 12.77 5.44 -10.09
CA GLY A 101 13.77 4.41 -9.84
C GLY A 101 13.70 3.79 -8.44
N LEU A 102 13.04 4.46 -7.50
CA LEU A 102 12.92 4.03 -6.11
C LEU A 102 11.58 3.35 -5.81
N VAL A 103 10.51 3.74 -6.51
CA VAL A 103 9.15 3.25 -6.25
C VAL A 103 8.46 2.82 -7.52
N ASP A 104 7.66 1.79 -7.44
CA ASP A 104 6.76 1.38 -8.51
C ASP A 104 5.54 2.31 -8.56
N ILE A 105 5.56 3.20 -9.55
CA ILE A 105 4.51 4.25 -9.71
C ILE A 105 3.14 3.65 -10.03
N ASP A 106 3.08 2.53 -10.74
CA ASP A 106 1.80 1.89 -11.05
C ASP A 106 1.18 1.28 -9.80
N ASN A 107 1.98 0.56 -9.01
CA ASN A 107 1.55 0.04 -7.73
C ASN A 107 1.11 1.17 -6.77
N LEU A 108 1.93 2.21 -6.64
CA LEU A 108 1.63 3.35 -5.76
C LEU A 108 0.34 4.06 -6.18
N MET A 109 0.12 4.26 -7.47
CA MET A 109 -1.09 4.94 -7.97
C MET A 109 -2.35 4.10 -7.74
N GLN A 110 -2.27 2.79 -7.97
CA GLN A 110 -3.36 1.86 -7.64
C GLN A 110 -3.66 1.86 -6.13
N TYR A 111 -2.61 1.83 -5.30
CA TYR A 111 -2.74 1.91 -3.85
C TYR A 111 -3.49 3.17 -3.40
N TYR A 112 -3.11 4.35 -3.92
CA TYR A 112 -3.80 5.59 -3.60
C TYR A 112 -5.27 5.59 -4.05
N CYS A 113 -5.54 5.11 -5.26
CA CYS A 113 -6.90 5.03 -5.77
C CYS A 113 -7.77 4.12 -4.89
N MET A 114 -7.25 2.98 -4.44
CA MET A 114 -7.96 2.09 -3.53
C MET A 114 -8.29 2.76 -2.20
N GLN A 115 -7.30 3.39 -1.56
CA GLN A 115 -7.47 4.06 -0.26
C GLN A 115 -8.48 5.22 -0.33
N VAL A 116 -8.42 6.00 -1.41
CA VAL A 116 -9.36 7.10 -1.66
C VAL A 116 -10.77 6.58 -1.93
N PHE A 117 -10.90 5.53 -2.74
CA PHE A 117 -12.18 4.95 -3.13
C PHE A 117 -12.96 4.39 -1.93
N ILE A 118 -12.28 3.63 -1.06
CA ILE A 118 -12.90 3.05 0.13
C ILE A 118 -13.10 4.06 1.26
N ALA A 119 -12.60 5.27 1.11
CA ALA A 119 -12.61 6.32 2.14
C ALA A 119 -11.99 5.87 3.46
N ASN A 120 -10.80 5.26 3.41
CA ASN A 120 -10.08 4.83 4.60
C ASN A 120 -9.64 6.05 5.42
N LYS A 121 -10.11 6.15 6.67
CA LYS A 121 -9.88 7.31 7.54
C LYS A 121 -8.66 7.17 8.47
N ASP A 122 -8.18 5.97 8.65
CA ASP A 122 -6.97 5.72 9.42
C ASP A 122 -5.71 5.97 8.57
N TRP A 123 -5.83 5.72 7.30
CA TRP A 123 -4.84 6.04 6.30
C TRP A 123 -4.98 7.53 5.86
N PRO A 124 -3.91 8.27 5.60
CA PRO A 124 -2.50 7.86 5.53
C PRO A 124 -1.69 8.05 6.82
N GLY A 125 -2.30 8.35 7.94
CA GLY A 125 -1.60 8.56 9.22
C GLY A 125 -1.12 7.25 9.85
N ASN A 126 -1.73 6.14 9.49
CA ASN A 126 -1.47 4.81 10.03
C ASN A 126 -1.80 3.74 8.99
N ASN A 127 -1.55 2.47 9.32
CA ASN A 127 -1.96 1.31 8.54
C ASN A 127 -1.44 1.30 7.10
N TYR A 128 -0.15 1.58 6.92
CA TYR A 128 0.51 1.33 5.65
C TYR A 128 1.75 0.47 5.82
N LYS A 129 1.99 -0.35 4.82
CA LYS A 129 3.18 -1.17 4.68
C LYS A 129 3.74 -1.02 3.28
N ALA A 130 5.06 -1.08 3.18
CA ALA A 130 5.77 -1.15 1.92
C ALA A 130 6.86 -2.20 2.00
N PHE A 131 7.11 -2.88 0.90
CA PHE A 131 8.20 -3.84 0.81
C PHE A 131 9.16 -3.50 -0.32
N ARG A 132 10.37 -4.02 -0.20
CA ARG A 132 11.42 -3.95 -1.20
C ARG A 132 12.18 -5.26 -1.24
N TYR A 133 12.56 -5.69 -2.44
CA TYR A 133 13.48 -6.81 -2.64
C TYR A 133 14.91 -6.29 -2.81
N TYR A 134 15.85 -6.94 -2.17
CA TYR A 134 17.27 -6.62 -2.25
C TYR A 134 18.02 -7.79 -2.91
N PRO A 135 18.13 -7.82 -4.24
CA PRO A 135 18.75 -8.94 -4.94
C PRO A 135 20.19 -9.13 -4.50
N SER A 136 20.59 -10.40 -4.34
CA SER A 136 21.97 -10.76 -4.11
C SER A 136 22.80 -10.56 -5.37
N GLU A 137 24.11 -10.39 -5.21
CA GLU A 137 25.02 -10.24 -6.36
C GLU A 137 24.95 -11.47 -7.29
N GLY A 138 24.62 -11.22 -8.56
CA GLY A 138 24.48 -12.26 -9.57
C GLY A 138 23.18 -13.06 -9.52
N GLU A 139 22.25 -12.66 -8.69
CA GLU A 139 20.92 -13.29 -8.63
C GLU A 139 20.12 -13.00 -9.91
N GLU A 140 19.48 -14.03 -10.46
CA GLU A 140 18.58 -13.87 -11.60
C GLU A 140 17.23 -13.30 -11.13
N ILE A 141 16.85 -12.16 -11.69
CA ILE A 141 15.56 -11.53 -11.44
C ILE A 141 14.50 -12.19 -12.34
N THR A 142 13.52 -12.83 -11.71
CA THR A 142 12.48 -13.61 -12.40
C THR A 142 11.10 -12.94 -12.32
N SER A 143 10.97 -11.86 -11.55
CA SER A 143 9.73 -11.13 -11.35
C SER A 143 10.02 -9.63 -11.24
N GLU A 144 9.10 -8.80 -11.75
CA GLU A 144 9.16 -7.35 -11.57
C GLU A 144 9.16 -6.93 -10.08
N PHE A 145 8.62 -7.77 -9.20
CA PHE A 145 8.61 -7.53 -7.76
C PHE A 145 9.98 -7.67 -7.09
N GLN A 146 10.99 -8.13 -7.83
CA GLN A 146 12.37 -8.29 -7.38
C GLN A 146 13.31 -7.20 -7.92
N ASP A 147 12.78 -6.15 -8.55
CA ASP A 147 13.58 -5.11 -9.25
C ASP A 147 14.18 -4.05 -8.31
N GLY A 148 14.00 -4.19 -7.01
CA GLY A 148 14.55 -3.27 -6.00
C GLY A 148 13.77 -1.97 -5.81
N ARG A 149 12.58 -1.85 -6.39
CA ARG A 149 11.67 -0.71 -6.13
C ARG A 149 10.75 -1.00 -4.96
N TRP A 150 10.36 0.06 -4.25
CA TRP A 150 9.35 -0.01 -3.20
C TRP A 150 7.96 -0.26 -3.80
N ARG A 151 7.19 -1.13 -3.16
CA ARG A 151 5.77 -1.40 -3.46
C ARG A 151 4.96 -1.40 -2.18
N PHE A 152 3.77 -0.84 -2.27
CA PHE A 152 2.85 -0.74 -1.14
C PHE A 152 1.97 -1.99 -1.05
N MET A 153 1.61 -2.34 0.19
CA MET A 153 0.78 -3.49 0.52
C MET A 153 -0.57 -3.00 1.01
N PHE A 154 -1.64 -3.56 0.48
CA PHE A 154 -2.99 -3.17 0.90
C PHE A 154 -3.33 -3.86 2.23
N PHE A 155 -3.44 -3.08 3.29
CA PHE A 155 -3.43 -3.58 4.66
C PHE A 155 -4.37 -2.78 5.55
N ASP A 156 -5.09 -3.47 6.47
CA ASP A 156 -5.94 -2.91 7.53
C ASP A 156 -6.85 -1.75 7.08
N ALA A 157 -7.84 -2.09 6.26
CA ALA A 157 -8.83 -1.12 5.77
C ALA A 157 -10.12 -1.12 6.62
N GLU A 158 -10.04 -1.47 7.91
CA GLU A 158 -11.22 -1.57 8.80
C GLU A 158 -11.90 -0.21 9.02
N TYR A 159 -11.15 0.90 8.95
CA TYR A 159 -11.65 2.28 9.08
C TYR A 159 -12.22 2.86 7.78
N ALA A 160 -12.50 2.00 6.82
CA ALA A 160 -13.16 2.36 5.57
C ALA A 160 -14.71 2.29 5.68
N TRP A 161 -15.37 2.65 4.58
CA TRP A 161 -16.82 2.44 4.40
C TRP A 161 -17.68 3.09 5.48
N SER A 162 -17.34 4.31 5.86
CA SER A 162 -18.12 5.12 6.83
C SER A 162 -18.25 4.48 8.22
N LEU A 163 -17.18 3.90 8.75
CA LEU A 163 -17.18 3.24 10.06
C LEU A 163 -17.73 4.13 11.18
N TYR A 164 -17.39 5.42 11.16
CA TYR A 164 -17.82 6.41 12.16
C TYR A 164 -18.95 7.34 11.68
N GLY A 165 -19.69 6.94 10.66
CA GLY A 165 -20.84 7.68 10.17
C GLY A 165 -20.47 8.85 9.25
N GLU A 166 -19.29 8.83 8.65
CA GLU A 166 -18.96 9.73 7.56
C GLU A 166 -19.97 9.55 6.41
N ARG A 167 -20.20 10.63 5.68
CA ARG A 167 -21.14 10.58 4.57
C ARG A 167 -20.59 9.68 3.45
N PRO A 168 -21.42 8.82 2.82
CA PRO A 168 -20.98 7.99 1.69
C PRO A 168 -20.43 8.78 0.50
N ASN A 169 -20.72 10.07 0.43
CA ASN A 169 -20.23 10.99 -0.59
C ASN A 169 -19.17 11.97 -0.06
N ALA A 170 -18.44 11.59 0.98
CA ALA A 170 -17.29 12.35 1.43
C ALA A 170 -16.23 12.40 0.33
N ASP A 171 -15.70 13.60 0.09
CA ASP A 171 -14.64 13.80 -0.90
C ASP A 171 -13.27 13.55 -0.25
N THR A 172 -12.91 12.28 -0.16
CA THR A 172 -11.66 11.85 0.50
C THR A 172 -10.41 12.32 -0.23
N LEU A 173 -10.46 12.45 -1.55
CA LEU A 173 -9.36 13.01 -2.32
C LEU A 173 -9.15 14.50 -1.96
N ARG A 174 -10.22 15.28 -1.88
CA ARG A 174 -10.15 16.67 -1.48
C ARG A 174 -9.58 16.83 -0.07
N ASP A 175 -10.02 15.97 0.86
CA ASP A 175 -9.54 15.99 2.25
C ASP A 175 -8.02 15.73 2.29
N LEU A 176 -7.52 14.75 1.54
CA LEU A 176 -6.10 14.45 1.42
C LEU A 176 -5.32 15.63 0.81
N LEU A 177 -5.81 16.18 -0.31
CA LEU A 177 -5.15 17.28 -1.01
C LEU A 177 -5.19 18.61 -0.25
N SER A 178 -6.12 18.77 0.71
CA SER A 178 -6.21 19.97 1.55
C SER A 178 -5.11 20.07 2.60
N GLY A 179 -4.35 19.00 2.80
CA GLY A 179 -3.31 18.91 3.83
C GLY A 179 -3.85 18.77 5.26
N THR A 180 -5.13 18.50 5.44
CA THR A 180 -5.76 18.34 6.76
C THR A 180 -5.22 17.10 7.49
N HIS A 181 -4.79 16.10 6.74
CA HIS A 181 -4.17 14.88 7.23
C HIS A 181 -2.79 14.69 6.59
N MET A 182 -1.85 15.58 6.96
CA MET A 182 -0.49 15.56 6.41
C MET A 182 0.33 14.43 7.01
N SER A 183 0.45 13.34 6.30
CA SER A 183 1.51 12.35 6.46
C SER A 183 2.42 12.37 5.22
N GLY A 184 3.51 11.59 5.24
CA GLY A 184 4.37 11.49 4.08
C GLY A 184 3.65 10.96 2.85
N GLU A 185 2.74 10.01 3.03
CA GLU A 185 1.96 9.42 1.94
C GLU A 185 1.00 10.44 1.31
N SER A 186 0.40 11.33 2.08
CA SER A 186 -0.38 12.46 1.53
C SER A 186 0.51 13.40 0.72
N LYS A 187 1.70 13.72 1.24
CA LYS A 187 2.68 14.58 0.53
C LYS A 187 3.11 13.96 -0.79
N ALA A 188 3.34 12.63 -0.81
CA ALA A 188 3.69 11.93 -2.04
C ALA A 188 2.60 12.08 -3.10
N LEU A 189 1.34 11.87 -2.73
CA LEU A 189 0.21 12.05 -3.65
C LEU A 189 0.11 13.49 -4.15
N ILE A 190 0.23 14.47 -3.26
CA ILE A 190 0.20 15.89 -3.64
C ILE A 190 1.33 16.22 -4.62
N ALA A 191 2.55 15.76 -4.34
CA ALA A 191 3.72 15.99 -5.18
C ALA A 191 3.55 15.32 -6.57
N LEU A 192 3.03 14.09 -6.62
CA LEU A 192 2.74 13.40 -7.88
C LEU A 192 1.67 14.11 -8.69
N LEU A 193 0.55 14.50 -8.06
CA LEU A 193 -0.57 15.17 -8.75
C LEU A 193 -0.26 16.61 -9.17
N ALA A 194 0.89 17.17 -8.80
CA ALA A 194 1.40 18.40 -9.40
C ALA A 194 1.75 18.20 -10.89
N ARG A 195 2.10 16.98 -11.32
CA ARG A 195 2.36 16.62 -12.72
C ARG A 195 1.06 16.33 -13.47
N GLU A 196 1.01 16.74 -14.74
CA GLU A 196 -0.17 16.48 -15.61
C GLU A 196 -0.32 14.99 -15.93
N ASP A 197 0.77 14.33 -16.31
CA ASP A 197 0.81 12.90 -16.62
C ASP A 197 0.36 12.03 -15.43
N MET A 198 0.68 12.43 -14.20
CA MET A 198 0.26 11.73 -12.99
C MET A 198 -1.21 11.98 -12.64
N ARG A 199 -1.75 13.16 -12.93
CA ARG A 199 -3.20 13.41 -12.83
C ARG A 199 -4.00 12.56 -13.81
N GLU A 200 -3.52 12.45 -15.04
CA GLU A 200 -4.14 11.59 -16.07
C GLU A 200 -4.09 10.12 -15.65
N LYS A 201 -2.93 9.64 -15.15
CA LYS A 201 -2.77 8.30 -14.63
C LYS A 201 -3.72 8.03 -13.45
N PHE A 202 -3.81 8.94 -12.49
CA PHE A 202 -4.72 8.81 -11.35
C PHE A 202 -6.18 8.71 -11.81
N ALA A 203 -6.60 9.58 -12.72
CA ALA A 203 -7.98 9.59 -13.24
C ALA A 203 -8.30 8.29 -14.03
N ALA A 204 -7.36 7.80 -14.83
CA ALA A 204 -7.52 6.55 -15.57
C ALA A 204 -7.59 5.34 -14.61
N THR A 205 -6.73 5.28 -13.60
CA THR A 205 -6.71 4.23 -12.58
C THR A 205 -8.00 4.23 -11.76
N MET A 206 -8.47 5.39 -11.32
CA MET A 206 -9.73 5.53 -10.60
C MET A 206 -10.94 5.12 -11.46
N SER A 207 -10.93 5.49 -12.74
CA SER A 207 -11.98 5.09 -13.68
C SER A 207 -12.03 3.57 -13.89
N ALA A 208 -10.88 2.93 -13.98
CA ALA A 208 -10.79 1.47 -14.10
C ALA A 208 -11.29 0.74 -12.84
N LEU A 209 -11.01 1.31 -11.65
CA LEU A 209 -11.51 0.77 -10.37
C LEU A 209 -13.04 0.84 -10.25
N THR A 210 -13.69 1.78 -10.93
CA THR A 210 -15.13 2.02 -10.84
C THR A 210 -15.93 1.45 -12.01
N ALA A 211 -15.28 0.82 -12.99
CA ALA A 211 -15.91 0.22 -14.17
C ALA A 211 -16.45 -1.18 -13.89
#